data_3de7a8beea469e2821b0e0ff0785cf6b
#
_entry.id   3de7a8beea469e2821b0e0ff0785cf6b
#
_cell.length_a   1.000
_cell.length_b   1.000
_cell.length_c   1.000
_cell.angle_alpha   90.00
_cell.angle_beta   90.00
_cell.angle_gamma   90.00
#
_symmetry.space_group_name_H-M   'P 1'
#
loop_
_entity.id
_entity.type
_entity.pdbx_description
1 polymer ?
#
loop_
_entity_poly.entity_id
_entity_poly.type
_entity_poly.pdbx_seq_one_letter_code
_entity_poly.pdbx_strand_id
1 'polypeptide(L)'
;MKVAVFTPMPPERSGIADYSALLLPALRARSEVAVVKRGAKKPPRGTDLCVFHVGNNPEAHGWIVEALRRTPGLVVLHDFVLHHLVAGLTIGRRDGHGYLDAMEREGGVVGRLLGHAVLDKRIPPLWENRPEDFHLAGEVLGLATGLIVHSHHVHDRARAARYGGPIWIVPHPAFPVPAVPSVEVAGEPLFGTFGNVNASKRVPQLLEAFARVRRGHPGSGLLLVGAASPGFDLDRRLQRLGLDDAGLVREGFVDEQRLWALMRACDVHLNLRSPTMGETSGTAIRALALGKPLVVSDVGWFSELPGDVALKVPVDDDEVATLVAALTLLATRPDVRAAMGAAALDLARREHDLDRVADLYVSAFEQSAGGAAVSDDVLRDVSRAAAEVGIEPGSVEASDIATRLGEVGLGG
;
A
#
# COMPACT_ATOMS: atom_id res chain seq x y z
N MET A 1 19.78 16.00 -13.44
CA MET A 1 19.95 14.74 -12.73
C MET A 1 19.31 13.63 -13.55
N LYS A 2 20.03 12.55 -13.78
CA LYS A 2 19.56 11.35 -14.51
C LYS A 2 19.17 10.24 -13.55
N VAL A 3 17.89 9.89 -13.56
CA VAL A 3 17.30 8.91 -12.65
C VAL A 3 16.98 7.62 -13.39
N ALA A 4 17.47 6.49 -12.90
CA ALA A 4 17.13 5.16 -13.40
C ALA A 4 16.05 4.53 -12.52
N VAL A 5 14.86 4.27 -13.07
CA VAL A 5 13.72 3.73 -12.34
C VAL A 5 13.52 2.25 -12.66
N PHE A 6 13.60 1.41 -11.63
CA PHE A 6 13.33 -0.01 -11.66
C PHE A 6 11.90 -0.26 -11.17
N THR A 7 10.99 -0.53 -12.08
CA THR A 7 9.56 -0.68 -11.77
C THR A 7 8.88 -1.63 -12.74
N PRO A 8 7.83 -2.35 -12.31
CA PRO A 8 6.97 -3.04 -13.27
C PRO A 8 6.24 -2.02 -14.14
N MET A 9 6.02 -2.38 -15.39
CA MET A 9 5.34 -1.55 -16.39
C MET A 9 4.28 -2.36 -17.15
N PRO A 10 3.23 -1.74 -17.67
CA PRO A 10 2.33 -2.42 -18.58
C PRO A 10 3.11 -3.08 -19.76
N PRO A 11 2.73 -4.28 -20.20
CA PRO A 11 1.46 -4.99 -19.94
C PRO A 11 1.46 -5.89 -18.68
N GLU A 12 2.40 -5.72 -17.73
CA GLU A 12 2.34 -6.47 -16.46
C GLU A 12 1.07 -6.10 -15.69
N ARG A 13 0.30 -7.10 -15.28
CA ARG A 13 -0.93 -6.91 -14.51
C ARG A 13 -0.62 -6.68 -13.03
N SER A 14 -0.28 -5.46 -12.70
CA SER A 14 0.08 -5.04 -11.33
C SER A 14 -0.41 -3.61 -11.11
N GLY A 15 -1.01 -3.35 -9.93
CA GLY A 15 -1.37 -1.99 -9.55
C GLY A 15 -0.19 -1.02 -9.53
N ILE A 16 1.03 -1.54 -9.27
CA ILE A 16 2.27 -0.74 -9.32
C ILE A 16 2.68 -0.45 -10.75
N ALA A 17 2.37 -1.33 -11.73
CA ALA A 17 2.59 -1.01 -13.14
C ALA A 17 1.69 0.14 -13.60
N ASP A 18 0.42 0.14 -13.20
CA ASP A 18 -0.53 1.24 -13.49
C ASP A 18 -0.08 2.54 -12.81
N TYR A 19 0.35 2.44 -11.54
CA TYR A 19 0.94 3.55 -10.79
C TYR A 19 2.13 4.16 -11.53
N SER A 20 3.05 3.33 -11.98
CA SER A 20 4.26 3.78 -12.67
C SER A 20 3.95 4.40 -14.03
N ALA A 21 3.01 3.81 -14.77
CA ALA A 21 2.56 4.36 -16.05
C ALA A 21 1.90 5.74 -15.88
N LEU A 22 1.19 5.96 -14.76
CA LEU A 22 0.60 7.25 -14.43
C LEU A 22 1.66 8.29 -14.05
N LEU A 23 2.60 7.93 -13.17
CA LEU A 23 3.54 8.89 -12.58
C LEU A 23 4.71 9.26 -13.51
N LEU A 24 5.22 8.31 -14.29
CA LEU A 24 6.42 8.50 -15.10
C LEU A 24 6.36 9.67 -16.10
N PRO A 25 5.24 9.94 -16.81
CA PRO A 25 5.15 11.11 -17.68
C PRO A 25 5.36 12.43 -16.92
N ALA A 26 4.77 12.58 -15.73
CA ALA A 26 4.92 13.77 -14.90
C ALA A 26 6.34 13.92 -14.37
N LEU A 27 7.01 12.84 -13.99
CA LEU A 27 8.42 12.84 -13.59
C LEU A 27 9.35 13.20 -14.76
N ARG A 28 9.08 12.72 -15.97
CA ARG A 28 9.87 13.03 -17.18
C ARG A 28 9.76 14.46 -17.62
N ALA A 29 8.66 15.13 -17.29
CA ALA A 29 8.52 16.57 -17.53
C ALA A 29 9.42 17.41 -16.60
N ARG A 30 9.94 16.84 -15.52
CA ARG A 30 10.72 17.52 -14.45
C ARG A 30 12.18 17.05 -14.34
N SER A 31 12.47 15.81 -14.75
CA SER A 31 13.80 15.19 -14.62
C SER A 31 14.08 14.23 -15.77
N GLU A 32 15.36 13.95 -16.04
CA GLU A 32 15.76 12.92 -17.01
C GLU A 32 15.51 11.53 -16.40
N VAL A 33 14.35 10.93 -16.68
CA VAL A 33 13.94 9.62 -16.12
C VAL A 33 13.99 8.53 -17.15
N ALA A 34 14.84 7.52 -16.90
CA ALA A 34 15.00 6.31 -17.69
C ALA A 34 14.39 5.10 -16.96
N VAL A 35 13.38 4.46 -17.56
CA VAL A 35 12.87 3.19 -17.05
C VAL A 35 13.79 2.05 -17.42
N VAL A 36 14.21 1.28 -16.43
CA VAL A 36 15.11 0.16 -16.62
C VAL A 36 14.32 -1.05 -17.13
N LYS A 37 14.79 -1.65 -18.21
CA LYS A 37 14.16 -2.82 -18.80
C LYS A 37 14.21 -4.00 -17.82
N ARG A 38 13.10 -4.72 -17.70
CA ARG A 38 13.00 -5.91 -16.84
C ARG A 38 14.14 -6.91 -17.12
N GLY A 39 14.78 -7.36 -16.06
CA GLY A 39 15.91 -8.28 -16.12
C GLY A 39 17.27 -7.62 -16.38
N ALA A 40 17.34 -6.32 -16.60
CA ALA A 40 18.62 -5.61 -16.66
C ALA A 40 19.30 -5.64 -15.29
N LYS A 41 20.61 -5.95 -15.32
CA LYS A 41 21.42 -6.12 -14.09
C LYS A 41 22.09 -4.83 -13.61
N LYS A 42 22.12 -3.80 -14.45
CA LYS A 42 22.81 -2.53 -14.20
C LYS A 42 21.97 -1.36 -14.70
N PRO A 43 22.04 -0.20 -14.06
CA PRO A 43 21.43 1.02 -14.58
C PRO A 43 22.13 1.48 -15.88
N PRO A 44 21.50 2.36 -16.66
CA PRO A 44 22.12 3.05 -17.79
C PRO A 44 23.38 3.80 -17.36
N ARG A 45 24.34 3.99 -18.30
CA ARG A 45 25.54 4.79 -18.01
C ARG A 45 25.20 6.25 -17.69
N GLY A 46 25.90 6.81 -16.73
CA GLY A 46 25.70 8.21 -16.29
C GLY A 46 24.43 8.40 -15.47
N THR A 47 23.92 7.36 -14.83
CA THR A 47 22.84 7.45 -13.84
C THR A 47 23.37 8.06 -12.55
N ASP A 48 22.71 9.12 -12.08
CA ASP A 48 23.04 9.78 -10.82
C ASP A 48 22.31 9.13 -9.62
N LEU A 49 21.08 8.64 -9.84
CA LEU A 49 20.23 8.02 -8.81
C LEU A 49 19.50 6.80 -9.36
N CYS A 50 19.53 5.70 -8.62
CA CYS A 50 18.69 4.52 -8.86
C CYS A 50 17.48 4.53 -7.93
N VAL A 51 16.29 4.32 -8.49
CA VAL A 51 15.00 4.28 -7.76
C VAL A 51 14.34 2.93 -7.99
N PHE A 52 13.95 2.25 -6.92
CA PHE A 52 13.43 0.88 -6.94
C PHE A 52 12.02 0.84 -6.37
N HIS A 53 11.02 0.54 -7.21
CA HIS A 53 9.65 0.34 -6.76
C HIS A 53 9.47 -1.10 -6.25
N VAL A 54 9.27 -1.27 -4.96
CA VAL A 54 9.17 -2.59 -4.32
C VAL A 54 7.77 -2.79 -3.76
N GLY A 55 7.16 -3.94 -4.09
CA GLY A 55 5.90 -4.42 -3.59
C GLY A 55 5.97 -5.92 -3.30
N ASN A 56 4.90 -6.48 -2.73
CA ASN A 56 4.88 -7.83 -2.16
C ASN A 56 4.70 -8.97 -3.19
N ASN A 57 4.62 -8.68 -4.50
CA ASN A 57 4.48 -9.70 -5.54
C ASN A 57 5.84 -10.18 -6.05
N PRO A 58 6.23 -11.47 -5.86
CA PRO A 58 7.55 -11.98 -6.28
C PRO A 58 7.75 -11.99 -7.79
N GLU A 59 6.70 -12.20 -8.58
CA GLU A 59 6.79 -12.23 -10.04
C GLU A 59 7.10 -10.84 -10.59
N ALA A 60 6.45 -9.81 -10.07
CA ALA A 60 6.62 -8.43 -10.52
C ALA A 60 7.90 -7.78 -9.95
N HIS A 61 8.27 -8.07 -8.70
CA HIS A 61 9.30 -7.31 -7.97
C HIS A 61 10.59 -8.07 -7.70
N GLY A 62 10.63 -9.39 -7.90
CA GLY A 62 11.81 -10.19 -7.59
C GLY A 62 13.07 -9.74 -8.33
N TRP A 63 12.99 -9.38 -9.60
CA TRP A 63 14.10 -8.86 -10.38
C TRP A 63 14.58 -7.48 -9.92
N ILE A 64 13.67 -6.69 -9.32
CA ILE A 64 13.96 -5.35 -8.77
C ILE A 64 14.79 -5.50 -7.50
N VAL A 65 14.41 -6.42 -6.60
CA VAL A 65 15.19 -6.71 -5.39
C VAL A 65 16.57 -7.26 -5.75
N GLU A 66 16.67 -8.11 -6.79
CA GLU A 66 17.97 -8.60 -7.28
C GLU A 66 18.85 -7.47 -7.85
N ALA A 67 18.26 -6.45 -8.45
CA ALA A 67 18.99 -5.27 -8.91
C ALA A 67 19.41 -4.39 -7.72
N LEU A 68 18.53 -4.19 -6.72
CA LEU A 68 18.81 -3.44 -5.50
C LEU A 68 19.97 -4.05 -4.69
N ARG A 69 20.07 -5.38 -4.61
CA ARG A 69 21.22 -6.08 -4.00
C ARG A 69 22.56 -5.74 -4.63
N ARG A 70 22.57 -5.36 -5.92
CA ARG A 70 23.80 -5.02 -6.66
C ARG A 70 24.12 -3.53 -6.65
N THR A 71 23.10 -2.73 -6.56
CA THR A 71 23.21 -1.27 -6.63
C THR A 71 22.22 -0.68 -5.62
N PRO A 72 22.67 -0.36 -4.40
CA PRO A 72 21.84 0.33 -3.42
C PRO A 72 21.26 1.63 -3.99
N GLY A 73 20.08 2.03 -3.53
CA GLY A 73 19.44 3.25 -4.02
C GLY A 73 18.16 3.59 -3.27
N LEU A 74 17.46 4.59 -3.75
CA LEU A 74 16.20 5.05 -3.18
C LEU A 74 15.11 4.01 -3.46
N VAL A 75 14.39 3.58 -2.43
CA VAL A 75 13.31 2.60 -2.55
C VAL A 75 11.97 3.27 -2.39
N VAL A 76 11.07 3.07 -3.35
CA VAL A 76 9.64 3.37 -3.22
C VAL A 76 8.96 2.11 -2.71
N LEU A 77 8.54 2.14 -1.45
CA LEU A 77 7.98 0.98 -0.76
C LEU A 77 6.45 1.02 -0.82
N HIS A 78 5.86 0.21 -1.71
CA HIS A 78 4.42 0.15 -1.91
C HIS A 78 3.70 -0.73 -0.89
N ASP A 79 4.36 -1.82 -0.44
CA ASP A 79 3.90 -2.71 0.63
C ASP A 79 4.99 -2.76 1.70
N PHE A 80 4.63 -2.60 2.97
CA PHE A 80 5.59 -2.76 4.06
C PHE A 80 5.86 -4.23 4.35
N VAL A 81 4.81 -5.06 4.29
CA VAL A 81 4.94 -6.51 4.47
C VAL A 81 5.39 -7.14 3.15
N LEU A 82 6.62 -7.63 3.12
CA LEU A 82 7.24 -8.26 1.96
C LEU A 82 7.36 -9.79 2.08
N HIS A 83 6.62 -10.39 3.01
CA HIS A 83 6.73 -11.81 3.34
C HIS A 83 6.45 -12.72 2.12
N HIS A 84 5.42 -12.41 1.32
CA HIS A 84 5.12 -13.17 0.11
C HIS A 84 6.22 -13.02 -0.95
N LEU A 85 6.78 -11.80 -1.10
CA LEU A 85 7.94 -11.56 -1.97
C LEU A 85 9.13 -12.44 -1.56
N VAL A 86 9.48 -12.41 -0.25
CA VAL A 86 10.60 -13.21 0.28
C VAL A 86 10.33 -14.71 0.11
N ALA A 87 9.13 -15.19 0.42
CA ALA A 87 8.74 -16.59 0.21
C ALA A 87 8.88 -16.99 -1.26
N GLY A 88 8.46 -16.15 -2.20
CA GLY A 88 8.64 -16.41 -3.64
C GLY A 88 10.09 -16.43 -4.09
N LEU A 89 10.94 -15.56 -3.51
CA LEU A 89 12.37 -15.49 -3.83
C LEU A 89 13.20 -16.61 -3.16
N THR A 90 12.67 -17.28 -2.16
CA THR A 90 13.32 -18.35 -1.40
C THR A 90 12.62 -19.70 -1.63
N ILE A 91 11.52 -19.96 -0.95
CA ILE A 91 10.75 -21.23 -1.07
C ILE A 91 10.37 -21.49 -2.53
N GLY A 92 9.88 -20.49 -3.24
CA GLY A 92 9.52 -20.59 -4.66
C GLY A 92 10.69 -20.99 -5.56
N ARG A 93 11.92 -20.75 -5.12
CA ARG A 93 13.17 -21.15 -5.80
C ARG A 93 13.84 -22.37 -5.18
N ARG A 94 13.14 -23.10 -4.28
CA ARG A 94 13.64 -24.25 -3.53
C ARG A 94 14.77 -23.93 -2.55
N ASP A 95 14.87 -22.70 -2.11
CA ASP A 95 15.81 -22.22 -1.09
C ASP A 95 15.11 -22.11 0.27
N GLY A 96 14.88 -23.27 0.91
CA GLY A 96 14.29 -23.31 2.24
C GLY A 96 15.20 -22.69 3.32
N HIS A 97 16.54 -22.79 3.15
CA HIS A 97 17.49 -22.19 4.10
C HIS A 97 17.41 -20.66 4.06
N GLY A 98 17.38 -20.05 2.88
CA GLY A 98 17.23 -18.60 2.74
C GLY A 98 15.94 -18.07 3.38
N TYR A 99 14.84 -18.85 3.33
CA TYR A 99 13.62 -18.50 4.04
C TYR A 99 13.79 -18.56 5.56
N LEU A 100 14.40 -19.65 6.08
CA LEU A 100 14.66 -19.79 7.52
C LEU A 100 15.55 -18.66 8.05
N ASP A 101 16.58 -18.29 7.29
CA ASP A 101 17.48 -17.21 7.67
C ASP A 101 16.78 -15.83 7.65
N ALA A 102 15.86 -15.60 6.73
CA ALA A 102 15.03 -14.39 6.73
C ALA A 102 14.11 -14.34 7.95
N MET A 103 13.44 -15.45 8.28
CA MET A 103 12.59 -15.57 9.47
C MET A 103 13.38 -15.41 10.77
N GLU A 104 14.61 -15.95 10.84
CA GLU A 104 15.47 -15.82 12.01
C GLU A 104 16.00 -14.40 12.21
N ARG A 105 16.37 -13.70 11.13
CA ARG A 105 16.81 -12.30 11.21
C ARG A 105 15.75 -11.38 11.81
N GLU A 106 14.47 -11.65 11.54
CA GLU A 106 13.38 -10.81 12.04
C GLU A 106 12.83 -11.28 13.40
N GLY A 107 12.61 -12.57 13.57
CA GLY A 107 11.97 -13.14 14.75
C GLY A 107 12.87 -13.98 15.64
N GLY A 108 14.17 -14.00 15.40
CA GLY A 108 15.13 -14.82 16.15
C GLY A 108 14.79 -16.31 16.06
N VAL A 109 15.07 -17.04 17.13
CA VAL A 109 14.81 -18.49 17.22
C VAL A 109 13.33 -18.83 16.99
N VAL A 110 12.40 -17.99 17.47
CA VAL A 110 10.96 -18.21 17.27
C VAL A 110 10.60 -18.06 15.80
N GLY A 111 11.12 -17.05 15.11
CA GLY A 111 10.95 -16.89 13.68
C GLY A 111 11.45 -18.12 12.90
N ARG A 112 12.64 -18.62 13.22
CA ARG A 112 13.20 -19.83 12.58
C ARG A 112 12.35 -21.06 12.82
N LEU A 113 11.85 -21.28 14.05
CA LEU A 113 10.96 -22.39 14.37
C LEU A 113 9.64 -22.35 13.60
N LEU A 114 9.03 -21.17 13.50
CA LEU A 114 7.82 -20.95 12.69
C LEU A 114 8.10 -21.16 11.19
N GLY A 115 9.27 -20.72 10.72
CA GLY A 115 9.72 -20.98 9.36
C GLY A 115 9.81 -22.47 9.04
N HIS A 116 10.37 -23.29 9.95
CA HIS A 116 10.37 -24.73 9.83
C HIS A 116 8.94 -25.31 9.80
N ALA A 117 8.06 -24.83 10.68
CA ALA A 117 6.67 -25.31 10.71
C ALA A 117 5.92 -25.03 9.39
N VAL A 118 6.20 -23.91 8.73
CA VAL A 118 5.67 -23.57 7.40
C VAL A 118 6.25 -24.51 6.34
N LEU A 119 7.59 -24.70 6.30
CA LEU A 119 8.24 -25.57 5.32
C LEU A 119 7.76 -27.03 5.42
N ASP A 120 7.57 -27.51 6.66
CA ASP A 120 7.06 -28.86 6.96
C ASP A 120 5.53 -28.98 6.77
N LYS A 121 4.85 -27.89 6.39
CA LYS A 121 3.38 -27.81 6.22
C LYS A 121 2.61 -28.15 7.51
N ARG A 122 3.20 -27.92 8.68
CA ARG A 122 2.54 -28.08 9.98
C ARG A 122 1.60 -26.93 10.32
N ILE A 123 1.88 -25.74 9.78
CA ILE A 123 1.03 -24.55 9.87
C ILE A 123 0.80 -23.99 8.47
N PRO A 124 -0.31 -23.25 8.27
CA PRO A 124 -0.54 -22.52 7.01
C PRO A 124 0.54 -21.48 6.77
N PRO A 125 0.73 -21.03 5.49
CA PRO A 125 1.66 -19.97 5.14
C PRO A 125 1.42 -18.70 5.97
N LEU A 126 2.44 -18.19 6.65
CA LEU A 126 2.32 -17.00 7.49
C LEU A 126 2.01 -15.75 6.67
N TRP A 127 2.50 -15.67 5.43
CA TRP A 127 2.19 -14.56 4.52
C TRP A 127 0.72 -14.47 4.09
N GLU A 128 -0.09 -15.51 4.34
CA GLU A 128 -1.53 -15.51 4.08
C GLU A 128 -2.35 -15.23 5.33
N ASN A 129 -1.92 -15.77 6.49
CA ASN A 129 -2.73 -15.77 7.70
C ASN A 129 -2.27 -14.76 8.75
N ARG A 130 -0.96 -14.50 8.83
CA ARG A 130 -0.33 -13.64 9.85
C ARG A 130 0.81 -12.82 9.24
N PRO A 131 0.60 -12.12 8.11
CA PRO A 131 1.67 -11.41 7.41
C PRO A 131 2.29 -10.28 8.24
N GLU A 132 1.53 -9.69 9.13
CA GLU A 132 1.98 -8.57 9.97
C GLU A 132 2.92 -9.00 11.10
N ASP A 133 2.93 -10.29 11.50
CA ASP A 133 3.81 -10.80 12.54
C ASP A 133 5.27 -10.88 12.06
N PHE A 134 5.46 -11.13 10.76
CA PHE A 134 6.76 -11.20 10.11
C PHE A 134 6.70 -10.46 8.78
N HIS A 135 7.06 -9.18 8.78
CA HIS A 135 6.96 -8.36 7.56
C HIS A 135 8.06 -8.67 6.54
N LEU A 136 9.21 -9.21 6.95
CA LEU A 136 10.37 -9.56 6.15
C LEU A 136 10.87 -8.42 5.21
N ALA A 137 10.67 -7.16 5.62
CA ALA A 137 11.18 -6.00 4.90
C ALA A 137 12.65 -5.70 5.19
N GLY A 138 13.23 -6.32 6.22
CA GLY A 138 14.55 -5.97 6.75
C GLY A 138 15.67 -5.96 5.72
N GLU A 139 15.67 -6.87 4.74
CA GLU A 139 16.67 -6.87 3.66
C GLU A 139 16.54 -5.63 2.77
N VAL A 140 15.31 -5.31 2.34
CA VAL A 140 15.06 -4.15 1.47
C VAL A 140 15.39 -2.86 2.19
N LEU A 141 15.00 -2.75 3.47
CA LEU A 141 15.35 -1.62 4.32
C LEU A 141 16.88 -1.46 4.46
N GLY A 142 17.61 -2.55 4.69
CA GLY A 142 19.06 -2.52 4.82
C GLY A 142 19.83 -2.15 3.54
N LEU A 143 19.21 -2.30 2.37
CA LEU A 143 19.80 -1.95 1.07
C LEU A 143 19.38 -0.55 0.58
N ALA A 144 18.33 0.02 1.16
CA ALA A 144 17.80 1.31 0.77
C ALA A 144 18.69 2.45 1.29
N THR A 145 19.10 3.37 0.41
CA THR A 145 19.76 4.63 0.79
C THR A 145 18.77 5.70 1.27
N GLY A 146 17.49 5.50 1.02
CA GLY A 146 16.37 6.30 1.45
C GLY A 146 15.05 5.60 1.07
N LEU A 147 13.96 6.00 1.68
CA LEU A 147 12.62 5.46 1.41
C LEU A 147 11.66 6.55 0.96
N ILE A 148 10.89 6.26 -0.08
CA ILE A 148 9.63 6.94 -0.36
C ILE A 148 8.52 5.99 0.06
N VAL A 149 7.61 6.47 0.91
CA VAL A 149 6.44 5.74 1.41
C VAL A 149 5.18 6.56 1.17
N HIS A 150 4.01 5.90 1.13
CA HIS A 150 2.75 6.57 0.77
C HIS A 150 1.85 6.90 1.97
N SER A 151 2.31 6.62 3.20
CA SER A 151 1.52 6.82 4.43
C SER A 151 2.40 7.01 5.65
N HIS A 152 1.84 7.66 6.67
CA HIS A 152 2.46 7.72 8.00
C HIS A 152 2.58 6.32 8.62
N HIS A 153 1.58 5.45 8.39
CA HIS A 153 1.64 4.07 8.88
C HIS A 153 2.90 3.35 8.42
N VAL A 154 3.25 3.42 7.13
CA VAL A 154 4.47 2.77 6.62
C VAL A 154 5.73 3.47 7.12
N HIS A 155 5.73 4.81 7.22
CA HIS A 155 6.82 5.56 7.85
C HIS A 155 7.10 5.04 9.25
N ASP A 156 6.08 4.97 10.11
CA ASP A 156 6.22 4.57 11.51
C ASP A 156 6.64 3.08 11.63
N ARG A 157 6.11 2.21 10.76
CA ARG A 157 6.54 0.81 10.68
C ARG A 157 8.01 0.68 10.28
N ALA A 158 8.50 1.47 9.33
CA ALA A 158 9.90 1.47 8.93
C ALA A 158 10.81 1.95 10.09
N ARG A 159 10.40 3.00 10.81
CA ARG A 159 11.12 3.47 12.00
C ARG A 159 11.09 2.43 13.13
N ALA A 160 9.96 1.78 13.39
CA ALA A 160 9.85 0.68 14.36
C ALA A 160 10.75 -0.52 13.99
N ALA A 161 10.91 -0.80 12.68
CA ALA A 161 11.86 -1.78 12.17
C ALA A 161 13.31 -1.29 12.17
N ARG A 162 13.60 -0.16 12.85
CA ARG A 162 14.94 0.45 13.04
C ARG A 162 15.60 0.93 11.73
N TYR A 163 14.80 1.30 10.72
CA TYR A 163 15.36 1.95 9.56
C TYR A 163 15.88 3.35 9.95
N GLY A 164 17.18 3.58 9.81
CA GLY A 164 17.86 4.83 10.20
C GLY A 164 17.98 5.86 9.06
N GLY A 165 17.77 5.45 7.81
CA GLY A 165 17.90 6.34 6.65
C GLY A 165 16.75 7.33 6.48
N PRO A 166 16.86 8.27 5.52
CA PRO A 166 15.81 9.24 5.24
C PRO A 166 14.52 8.59 4.73
N ILE A 167 13.36 9.12 5.17
CA ILE A 167 12.05 8.69 4.70
C ILE A 167 11.25 9.92 4.25
N TRP A 168 10.77 9.88 3.02
CA TRP A 168 9.84 10.88 2.46
C TRP A 168 8.45 10.26 2.37
N ILE A 169 7.48 10.94 2.96
CA ILE A 169 6.06 10.57 2.80
C ILE A 169 5.55 11.30 1.57
N VAL A 170 5.31 10.55 0.51
CA VAL A 170 4.78 11.07 -0.76
C VAL A 170 3.44 10.37 -1.04
N PRO A 171 2.32 11.07 -1.05
CA PRO A 171 1.01 10.47 -1.27
C PRO A 171 0.94 9.72 -2.60
N HIS A 172 0.11 8.68 -2.67
CA HIS A 172 -0.19 8.00 -3.93
C HIS A 172 -0.94 8.96 -4.86
N PRO A 173 -0.52 9.19 -6.12
CA PRO A 173 -1.21 10.10 -7.03
C PRO A 173 -2.62 9.63 -7.37
N ALA A 174 -3.55 10.57 -7.50
CA ALA A 174 -4.87 10.27 -8.02
C ALA A 174 -4.82 10.01 -9.53
N PHE A 175 -5.59 9.03 -9.97
CA PHE A 175 -5.75 8.76 -11.38
C PHE A 175 -6.65 9.82 -12.02
N PRO A 176 -6.30 10.35 -13.21
CA PRO A 176 -7.22 11.19 -13.97
C PRO A 176 -8.53 10.44 -14.24
N VAL A 177 -9.63 11.07 -13.92
CA VAL A 177 -10.95 10.46 -14.14
C VAL A 177 -11.29 10.50 -15.65
N PRO A 178 -11.31 9.36 -16.33
CA PRO A 178 -11.56 9.34 -17.78
C PRO A 178 -13.03 9.63 -18.09
N ALA A 179 -13.28 10.13 -19.29
CA ALA A 179 -14.62 10.17 -19.84
C ALA A 179 -15.01 8.73 -20.23
N VAL A 180 -15.90 8.12 -19.45
CA VAL A 180 -16.43 6.78 -19.73
C VAL A 180 -17.94 6.84 -19.86
N PRO A 181 -18.56 5.96 -20.69
CA PRO A 181 -20.00 5.84 -20.76
C PRO A 181 -20.62 5.55 -19.39
N SER A 182 -21.78 6.11 -19.11
CA SER A 182 -22.57 5.70 -17.94
C SER A 182 -23.04 4.26 -18.12
N VAL A 183 -23.04 3.52 -17.01
CA VAL A 183 -23.60 2.16 -16.96
C VAL A 183 -24.67 2.14 -15.87
N GLU A 184 -25.78 1.51 -16.18
CA GLU A 184 -26.82 1.29 -15.19
C GLU A 184 -26.58 -0.02 -14.46
N VAL A 185 -26.54 0.06 -13.12
CA VAL A 185 -26.45 -1.10 -12.23
C VAL A 185 -27.56 -0.95 -11.20
N ALA A 186 -28.33 -2.00 -10.99
CA ALA A 186 -29.48 -1.95 -10.10
C ALA A 186 -29.06 -1.73 -8.64
N GLY A 187 -29.77 -0.81 -7.96
CA GLY A 187 -29.61 -0.52 -6.53
C GLY A 187 -29.57 0.98 -6.25
N GLU A 188 -30.29 1.40 -5.22
CA GLU A 188 -30.33 2.78 -4.74
C GLU A 188 -30.40 2.78 -3.20
N PRO A 189 -29.27 3.14 -2.51
CA PRO A 189 -27.96 3.38 -3.09
C PRO A 189 -27.28 2.09 -3.57
N LEU A 190 -26.34 2.24 -4.50
CA LEU A 190 -25.46 1.18 -4.97
C LEU A 190 -24.13 1.23 -4.23
N PHE A 191 -23.85 0.19 -3.45
CA PHE A 191 -22.55 -0.03 -2.81
C PHE A 191 -21.65 -0.83 -3.75
N GLY A 192 -20.36 -0.49 -3.83
CA GLY A 192 -19.42 -1.19 -4.69
C GLY A 192 -18.12 -1.59 -4.01
N THR A 193 -17.63 -2.81 -4.24
CA THR A 193 -16.28 -3.25 -3.87
C THR A 193 -15.54 -3.78 -5.08
N PHE A 194 -14.24 -3.48 -5.16
CA PHE A 194 -13.41 -3.68 -6.34
C PHE A 194 -12.08 -4.36 -5.97
N GLY A 195 -11.67 -5.31 -6.80
CA GLY A 195 -10.48 -6.13 -6.63
C GLY A 195 -10.81 -7.59 -6.30
N ASN A 196 -9.80 -8.40 -5.96
CA ASN A 196 -10.02 -9.82 -5.70
C ASN A 196 -11.08 -10.07 -4.64
N VAL A 197 -12.01 -10.99 -4.94
CA VAL A 197 -13.08 -11.40 -4.01
C VAL A 197 -12.56 -12.53 -3.14
N ASN A 198 -12.26 -12.22 -1.88
CA ASN A 198 -11.69 -13.18 -0.93
C ASN A 198 -11.91 -12.76 0.54
N ALA A 199 -11.40 -13.56 1.46
CA ALA A 199 -11.54 -13.31 2.90
C ALA A 199 -10.74 -12.10 3.37
N SER A 200 -9.54 -11.84 2.81
CA SER A 200 -8.71 -10.70 3.20
C SER A 200 -9.32 -9.35 2.80
N LYS A 201 -10.22 -9.33 1.82
CA LYS A 201 -11.07 -8.17 1.48
C LYS A 201 -12.34 -8.09 2.32
N ARG A 202 -12.42 -8.86 3.39
CA ARG A 202 -13.56 -8.89 4.33
C ARG A 202 -14.91 -9.15 3.64
N VAL A 203 -14.89 -9.83 2.48
CA VAL A 203 -16.11 -10.14 1.72
C VAL A 203 -17.12 -10.92 2.54
N PRO A 204 -16.76 -11.93 3.37
CA PRO A 204 -17.73 -12.61 4.24
C PRO A 204 -18.49 -11.67 5.16
N GLN A 205 -17.80 -10.75 5.84
CA GLN A 205 -18.37 -9.76 6.76
C GLN A 205 -19.23 -8.75 6.02
N LEU A 206 -18.76 -8.30 4.86
CA LEU A 206 -19.52 -7.40 4.00
C LEU A 206 -20.85 -8.02 3.56
N LEU A 207 -20.85 -9.27 3.09
CA LEU A 207 -22.06 -9.96 2.65
C LEU A 207 -23.06 -10.15 3.81
N GLU A 208 -22.56 -10.50 5.00
CA GLU A 208 -23.40 -10.61 6.19
C GLU A 208 -24.04 -9.27 6.58
N ALA A 209 -23.25 -8.19 6.59
CA ALA A 209 -23.75 -6.86 6.87
C ALA A 209 -24.77 -6.41 5.83
N PHE A 210 -24.45 -6.58 4.54
CA PHE A 210 -25.34 -6.21 3.44
C PHE A 210 -26.67 -6.96 3.48
N ALA A 211 -26.65 -8.27 3.77
CA ALA A 211 -27.88 -9.06 3.93
C ALA A 211 -28.78 -8.52 5.05
N ARG A 212 -28.18 -8.01 6.13
CA ARG A 212 -28.94 -7.37 7.22
C ARG A 212 -29.53 -6.01 6.78
N VAL A 213 -28.73 -5.17 6.13
CA VAL A 213 -29.15 -3.85 5.63
C VAL A 213 -30.27 -3.99 4.61
N ARG A 214 -30.15 -4.92 3.68
CA ARG A 214 -31.14 -5.12 2.62
C ARG A 214 -32.54 -5.51 3.13
N ARG A 215 -32.64 -6.18 4.30
CA ARG A 215 -33.96 -6.45 4.91
C ARG A 215 -34.71 -5.19 5.27
N GLY A 216 -34.01 -4.14 5.70
CA GLY A 216 -34.58 -2.84 6.03
C GLY A 216 -34.67 -1.89 4.83
N HIS A 217 -33.80 -2.09 3.82
CA HIS A 217 -33.61 -1.23 2.65
C HIS A 217 -33.55 -2.08 1.38
N PRO A 218 -34.68 -2.66 0.92
CA PRO A 218 -34.71 -3.60 -0.20
C PRO A 218 -34.31 -2.99 -1.54
N GLY A 219 -34.32 -1.66 -1.69
CA GLY A 219 -33.81 -0.94 -2.86
C GLY A 219 -32.29 -0.91 -2.98
N SER A 220 -31.55 -1.12 -1.90
CA SER A 220 -30.08 -1.06 -1.92
C SER A 220 -29.47 -2.17 -2.79
N GLY A 221 -28.42 -1.83 -3.54
CA GLY A 221 -27.65 -2.77 -4.36
C GLY A 221 -26.22 -2.95 -3.85
N LEU A 222 -25.62 -4.11 -4.14
CA LEU A 222 -24.20 -4.39 -3.92
C LEU A 222 -23.55 -4.89 -5.21
N LEU A 223 -22.51 -4.23 -5.65
CA LEU A 223 -21.70 -4.58 -6.80
C LEU A 223 -20.36 -5.17 -6.33
N LEU A 224 -20.07 -6.40 -6.73
CA LEU A 224 -18.77 -7.06 -6.53
C LEU A 224 -18.05 -7.13 -7.87
N VAL A 225 -16.89 -6.48 -7.99
CA VAL A 225 -16.08 -6.48 -9.22
C VAL A 225 -14.71 -7.06 -8.94
N GLY A 226 -14.40 -8.18 -9.56
CA GLY A 226 -13.14 -8.88 -9.47
C GLY A 226 -13.26 -10.39 -9.45
N ALA A 227 -12.14 -11.08 -9.67
CA ALA A 227 -12.11 -12.52 -9.65
C ALA A 227 -12.18 -13.05 -8.21
N ALA A 228 -12.98 -14.09 -7.99
CA ALA A 228 -12.94 -14.83 -6.74
C ALA A 228 -11.61 -15.61 -6.64
N SER A 229 -10.98 -15.54 -5.47
CA SER A 229 -9.77 -16.30 -5.22
C SER A 229 -10.04 -17.81 -5.22
N PRO A 230 -9.09 -18.65 -5.67
CA PRO A 230 -9.23 -20.09 -5.61
C PRO A 230 -9.59 -20.54 -4.19
N GLY A 231 -10.61 -21.39 -4.08
CA GLY A 231 -11.09 -21.90 -2.79
C GLY A 231 -12.03 -20.98 -2.00
N PHE A 232 -12.28 -19.75 -2.47
CA PHE A 232 -13.29 -18.88 -1.89
C PHE A 232 -14.67 -19.15 -2.49
N ASP A 233 -15.48 -19.97 -1.80
CA ASP A 233 -16.82 -20.37 -2.25
C ASP A 233 -17.82 -19.22 -2.02
N LEU A 234 -17.87 -18.30 -3.01
CA LEU A 234 -18.77 -17.16 -3.00
C LEU A 234 -20.24 -17.59 -3.13
N ASP A 235 -20.53 -18.51 -4.06
CA ASP A 235 -21.90 -18.93 -4.37
C ASP A 235 -22.60 -19.55 -3.16
N ARG A 236 -21.92 -20.45 -2.46
CA ARG A 236 -22.43 -21.04 -1.22
C ARG A 236 -22.70 -20.01 -0.13
N ARG A 237 -21.88 -18.94 -0.06
CA ARG A 237 -22.10 -17.86 0.90
C ARG A 237 -23.31 -17.04 0.58
N LEU A 238 -23.52 -16.72 -0.70
CA LEU A 238 -24.69 -15.97 -1.17
C LEU A 238 -25.97 -16.74 -0.90
N GLN A 239 -26.02 -18.04 -1.24
CA GLN A 239 -27.15 -18.92 -0.94
C GLN A 239 -27.51 -18.93 0.54
N ARG A 240 -26.52 -19.10 1.42
CA ARG A 240 -26.76 -19.10 2.88
C ARG A 240 -27.34 -17.78 3.40
N LEU A 241 -27.03 -16.67 2.75
CA LEU A 241 -27.46 -15.34 3.16
C LEU A 241 -28.74 -14.89 2.44
N GLY A 242 -29.24 -15.67 1.47
CA GLY A 242 -30.39 -15.31 0.63
C GLY A 242 -30.12 -14.10 -0.25
N LEU A 243 -28.89 -13.99 -0.80
CA LEU A 243 -28.47 -12.90 -1.66
C LEU A 243 -28.37 -13.32 -3.15
N ASP A 244 -28.77 -14.53 -3.51
CA ASP A 244 -28.56 -15.09 -4.85
C ASP A 244 -29.22 -14.27 -5.97
N ASP A 245 -30.41 -13.68 -5.69
CA ASP A 245 -31.19 -12.91 -6.66
C ASP A 245 -31.56 -11.50 -6.18
N ALA A 246 -31.03 -11.06 -5.06
CA ALA A 246 -31.51 -9.89 -4.35
C ALA A 246 -30.52 -8.71 -4.37
N GLY A 247 -30.46 -7.95 -5.46
CA GLY A 247 -29.70 -6.69 -5.53
C GLY A 247 -28.18 -6.85 -5.43
N LEU A 248 -27.68 -8.05 -5.73
CA LEU A 248 -26.25 -8.31 -5.87
C LEU A 248 -25.90 -8.47 -7.35
N VAL A 249 -24.98 -7.64 -7.81
CA VAL A 249 -24.40 -7.73 -9.16
C VAL A 249 -22.94 -8.15 -9.04
N ARG A 250 -22.52 -9.11 -9.87
CA ARG A 250 -21.16 -9.62 -9.90
C ARG A 250 -20.56 -9.44 -11.28
N GLU A 251 -19.35 -8.87 -11.33
CA GLU A 251 -18.51 -8.91 -12.52
C GLU A 251 -17.15 -9.50 -12.15
N GLY A 252 -16.58 -10.28 -13.05
CA GLY A 252 -15.23 -10.83 -12.88
C GLY A 252 -14.16 -9.76 -13.08
N PHE A 253 -13.00 -10.18 -13.60
CA PHE A 253 -11.98 -9.23 -14.02
C PHE A 253 -12.50 -8.38 -15.19
N VAL A 254 -12.40 -7.06 -15.05
CA VAL A 254 -12.82 -6.08 -16.07
C VAL A 254 -11.62 -5.25 -16.52
N ASP A 255 -11.70 -4.71 -17.74
CA ASP A 255 -10.73 -3.72 -18.21
C ASP A 255 -10.87 -2.37 -17.50
N GLU A 256 -9.91 -1.48 -17.71
CA GLU A 256 -9.87 -0.20 -17.00
C GLU A 256 -11.06 0.72 -17.35
N GLN A 257 -11.52 0.73 -18.60
CA GLN A 257 -12.67 1.51 -19.01
C GLN A 257 -13.96 1.04 -18.29
N ARG A 258 -14.18 -0.27 -18.25
CA ARG A 258 -15.30 -0.87 -17.54
C ARG A 258 -15.20 -0.66 -16.04
N LEU A 259 -13.98 -0.77 -15.46
CA LEU A 259 -13.74 -0.48 -14.06
C LEU A 259 -14.19 0.94 -13.69
N TRP A 260 -13.77 1.95 -14.44
CA TRP A 260 -14.17 3.34 -14.18
C TRP A 260 -15.66 3.57 -14.32
N ALA A 261 -16.29 2.96 -15.33
CA ALA A 261 -17.73 3.07 -15.53
C ALA A 261 -18.52 2.49 -14.34
N LEU A 262 -18.12 1.31 -13.87
CA LEU A 262 -18.73 0.64 -12.70
C LEU A 262 -18.46 1.41 -11.41
N MET A 263 -17.23 1.91 -11.20
CA MET A 263 -16.91 2.73 -10.04
C MET A 263 -17.73 4.03 -10.01
N ARG A 264 -17.93 4.67 -11.15
CA ARG A 264 -18.76 5.88 -11.26
C ARG A 264 -20.24 5.60 -10.95
N ALA A 265 -20.75 4.43 -11.32
CA ALA A 265 -22.12 4.02 -11.07
C ALA A 265 -22.44 3.83 -9.58
N CYS A 266 -21.43 3.48 -8.75
CA CYS A 266 -21.61 3.31 -7.32
C CYS A 266 -21.84 4.64 -6.60
N ASP A 267 -22.71 4.63 -5.59
CA ASP A 267 -22.92 5.76 -4.68
C ASP A 267 -21.92 5.76 -3.53
N VAL A 268 -21.46 4.58 -3.11
CA VAL A 268 -20.56 4.36 -1.99
C VAL A 268 -19.54 3.28 -2.35
N HIS A 269 -18.28 3.50 -2.03
CA HIS A 269 -17.22 2.51 -2.23
C HIS A 269 -16.84 1.82 -0.92
N LEU A 270 -16.77 0.49 -0.96
CA LEU A 270 -16.39 -0.35 0.16
C LEU A 270 -14.96 -0.87 -0.09
N ASN A 271 -14.02 -0.43 0.74
CA ASN A 271 -12.61 -0.81 0.60
C ASN A 271 -12.10 -1.46 1.89
N LEU A 272 -12.67 -2.62 2.18
CA LEU A 272 -12.37 -3.38 3.39
C LEU A 272 -11.16 -4.28 3.18
N ARG A 273 -10.37 -4.47 4.24
CA ARG A 273 -9.30 -5.47 4.27
C ARG A 273 -8.81 -5.78 5.67
N SER A 274 -8.35 -6.99 5.84
CA SER A 274 -7.54 -7.46 6.96
C SER A 274 -6.97 -8.84 6.61
N PRO A 275 -5.68 -9.06 6.86
CA PRO A 275 -4.66 -8.09 7.31
C PRO A 275 -4.31 -7.07 6.23
N THR A 276 -3.62 -5.97 6.62
CA THR A 276 -2.99 -5.02 5.69
C THR A 276 -1.53 -5.40 5.44
N MET A 277 -1.06 -5.14 4.22
CA MET A 277 0.37 -5.23 3.88
C MET A 277 1.08 -3.87 4.03
N GLY A 278 0.37 -2.84 4.51
CA GLY A 278 0.85 -1.46 4.58
C GLY A 278 0.68 -0.68 3.27
N GLU A 279 -0.06 -1.24 2.33
CA GLU A 279 -0.28 -0.64 1.02
C GLU A 279 -1.30 0.51 1.05
N THR A 280 -1.14 1.46 0.12
CA THR A 280 -2.18 2.43 -0.24
C THR A 280 -3.04 1.88 -1.36
N SER A 281 -4.36 1.99 -1.23
CA SER A 281 -5.30 1.34 -2.17
C SER A 281 -5.57 2.18 -3.41
N GLY A 282 -5.13 1.73 -4.57
CA GLY A 282 -5.43 2.38 -5.84
C GLY A 282 -6.93 2.47 -6.17
N THR A 283 -7.76 1.54 -5.68
CA THR A 283 -9.23 1.62 -5.84
C THR A 283 -9.84 2.65 -4.90
N ALA A 284 -9.32 2.82 -3.68
CA ALA A 284 -9.75 3.90 -2.79
C ALA A 284 -9.38 5.27 -3.38
N ILE A 285 -8.16 5.43 -3.89
CA ILE A 285 -7.72 6.68 -4.54
C ILE A 285 -8.61 7.02 -5.75
N ARG A 286 -9.01 6.03 -6.57
CA ARG A 286 -9.97 6.24 -7.66
C ARG A 286 -11.35 6.69 -7.15
N ALA A 287 -11.81 6.12 -6.03
CA ALA A 287 -13.08 6.54 -5.42
C ALA A 287 -13.01 7.99 -4.92
N LEU A 288 -11.90 8.40 -4.28
CA LEU A 288 -11.66 9.79 -3.90
C LEU A 288 -11.72 10.73 -5.12
N ALA A 289 -11.03 10.37 -6.21
CA ALA A 289 -11.02 11.15 -7.45
C ALA A 289 -12.40 11.26 -8.11
N LEU A 290 -13.28 10.25 -7.92
CA LEU A 290 -14.68 10.27 -8.35
C LEU A 290 -15.60 11.05 -7.40
N GLY A 291 -15.10 11.55 -6.28
CA GLY A 291 -15.93 12.21 -5.26
C GLY A 291 -16.94 11.26 -4.61
N LYS A 292 -16.52 10.03 -4.31
CA LYS A 292 -17.39 9.02 -3.71
C LYS A 292 -16.99 8.74 -2.25
N PRO A 293 -17.97 8.68 -1.33
CA PRO A 293 -17.70 8.31 0.06
C PRO A 293 -17.17 6.89 0.17
N LEU A 294 -16.32 6.68 1.18
CA LEU A 294 -15.69 5.39 1.46
C LEU A 294 -16.22 4.77 2.76
N VAL A 295 -16.31 3.45 2.78
CA VAL A 295 -16.34 2.64 4.01
C VAL A 295 -15.10 1.76 3.97
N VAL A 296 -14.26 1.85 5.00
CA VAL A 296 -12.93 1.22 5.04
C VAL A 296 -12.72 0.45 6.33
N SER A 297 -11.86 -0.57 6.31
CA SER A 297 -11.36 -1.14 7.56
C SER A 297 -10.42 -0.15 8.24
N ASP A 298 -10.51 -0.01 9.58
CA ASP A 298 -9.66 0.88 10.36
C ASP A 298 -8.28 0.27 10.59
N VAL A 299 -7.50 0.14 9.51
CA VAL A 299 -6.17 -0.46 9.50
C VAL A 299 -5.24 0.27 8.52
N GLY A 300 -3.95 0.35 8.86
CA GLY A 300 -2.92 0.86 7.97
C GLY A 300 -3.21 2.28 7.46
N TRP A 301 -2.95 2.53 6.19
CA TRP A 301 -3.24 3.81 5.54
C TRP A 301 -4.72 4.23 5.63
N PHE A 302 -5.66 3.28 5.66
CA PHE A 302 -7.08 3.62 5.73
C PHE A 302 -7.46 4.33 7.03
N SER A 303 -6.75 4.04 8.14
CA SER A 303 -6.93 4.75 9.42
C SER A 303 -6.54 6.23 9.34
N GLU A 304 -5.71 6.62 8.37
CA GLU A 304 -5.27 8.01 8.16
C GLU A 304 -6.31 8.86 7.41
N LEU A 305 -7.27 8.21 6.72
CA LEU A 305 -8.30 8.95 5.99
C LEU A 305 -9.15 9.80 6.96
N PRO A 306 -9.50 11.05 6.59
CA PRO A 306 -10.36 11.90 7.40
C PRO A 306 -11.75 11.28 7.61
N GLY A 307 -12.37 11.52 8.77
CA GLY A 307 -13.70 10.96 9.11
C GLY A 307 -14.85 11.52 8.28
N ASP A 308 -14.68 12.67 7.66
CA ASP A 308 -15.61 13.27 6.70
C ASP A 308 -15.47 12.72 5.27
N VAL A 309 -14.46 11.89 5.02
CA VAL A 309 -14.20 11.20 3.74
C VAL A 309 -14.55 9.72 3.82
N ALA A 310 -14.23 9.06 4.95
CA ALA A 310 -14.37 7.62 5.10
C ALA A 310 -14.96 7.25 6.47
N LEU A 311 -15.96 6.37 6.47
CA LEU A 311 -16.41 5.67 7.66
C LEU A 311 -15.48 4.50 7.93
N LYS A 312 -14.87 4.49 9.12
CA LYS A 312 -13.90 3.48 9.54
C LYS A 312 -14.60 2.37 10.31
N VAL A 313 -14.28 1.14 9.97
CA VAL A 313 -14.85 -0.08 10.56
C VAL A 313 -13.73 -0.83 11.28
N PRO A 314 -13.83 -1.06 12.59
CA PRO A 314 -12.84 -1.83 13.32
C PRO A 314 -12.81 -3.28 12.81
N VAL A 315 -11.65 -3.91 12.94
CA VAL A 315 -11.48 -5.34 12.57
C VAL A 315 -11.44 -6.17 13.86
N ASP A 316 -12.60 -6.31 14.45
CA ASP A 316 -12.84 -7.02 15.71
C ASP A 316 -14.21 -7.71 15.69
N ASP A 317 -14.72 -8.10 16.85
CA ASP A 317 -16.01 -8.78 16.99
C ASP A 317 -17.20 -7.89 16.64
N ASP A 318 -17.05 -6.57 16.66
CA ASP A 318 -18.08 -5.58 16.31
C ASP A 318 -18.07 -5.17 14.84
N GLU A 319 -17.16 -5.72 14.02
CA GLU A 319 -16.99 -5.38 12.59
C GLU A 319 -18.30 -5.41 11.82
N VAL A 320 -19.04 -6.53 11.91
CA VAL A 320 -20.31 -6.69 11.15
C VAL A 320 -21.37 -5.72 11.65
N ALA A 321 -21.45 -5.47 12.96
CA ALA A 321 -22.42 -4.53 13.54
C ALA A 321 -22.10 -3.09 13.07
N THR A 322 -20.83 -2.71 13.08
CA THR A 322 -20.37 -1.40 12.60
C THR A 322 -20.58 -1.22 11.10
N LEU A 323 -20.32 -2.27 10.30
CA LEU A 323 -20.66 -2.26 8.88
C LEU A 323 -22.15 -2.05 8.64
N VAL A 324 -23.02 -2.75 9.37
CA VAL A 324 -24.48 -2.56 9.27
C VAL A 324 -24.85 -1.12 9.57
N ALA A 325 -24.31 -0.53 10.63
CA ALA A 325 -24.58 0.86 11.01
C ALA A 325 -24.11 1.84 9.90
N ALA A 326 -22.88 1.67 9.40
CA ALA A 326 -22.31 2.50 8.34
C ALA A 326 -23.11 2.41 7.02
N LEU A 327 -23.44 1.20 6.58
CA LEU A 327 -24.22 1.00 5.36
C LEU A 327 -25.65 1.54 5.52
N THR A 328 -26.30 1.36 6.69
CA THR A 328 -27.61 1.89 6.98
C THR A 328 -27.62 3.42 6.97
N LEU A 329 -26.63 4.05 7.61
CA LEU A 329 -26.45 5.50 7.58
C LEU A 329 -26.37 6.00 6.12
N LEU A 330 -25.49 5.40 5.34
CA LEU A 330 -25.30 5.79 3.93
C LEU A 330 -26.48 5.38 3.04
N ALA A 331 -27.29 4.39 3.39
CA ALA A 331 -28.52 4.07 2.68
C ALA A 331 -29.62 5.12 2.90
N THR A 332 -29.72 5.65 4.14
CA THR A 332 -30.82 6.53 4.55
C THR A 332 -30.52 8.02 4.41
N ARG A 333 -29.24 8.41 4.32
CA ARG A 333 -28.80 9.81 4.36
C ARG A 333 -28.05 10.22 3.07
N PRO A 334 -28.79 10.59 2.00
CA PRO A 334 -28.20 11.08 0.76
C PRO A 334 -27.39 12.38 0.96
N ASP A 335 -27.76 13.21 1.91
CA ASP A 335 -27.05 14.42 2.31
C ASP A 335 -25.64 14.10 2.87
N VAL A 336 -25.53 13.06 3.70
CA VAL A 336 -24.24 12.58 4.23
C VAL A 336 -23.38 12.03 3.08
N ARG A 337 -23.95 11.22 2.18
CA ARG A 337 -23.22 10.73 1.00
C ARG A 337 -22.66 11.88 0.15
N ALA A 338 -23.48 12.90 -0.10
CA ALA A 338 -23.06 14.07 -0.88
C ALA A 338 -21.94 14.86 -0.20
N ALA A 339 -22.06 15.10 1.11
CA ALA A 339 -21.04 15.82 1.89
C ALA A 339 -19.72 15.05 1.92
N MET A 340 -19.76 13.74 2.19
CA MET A 340 -18.56 12.89 2.17
C MET A 340 -17.92 12.81 0.79
N GLY A 341 -18.74 12.73 -0.26
CA GLY A 341 -18.25 12.74 -1.64
C GLY A 341 -17.54 14.04 -2.02
N ALA A 342 -18.07 15.19 -1.59
CA ALA A 342 -17.42 16.48 -1.78
C ALA A 342 -16.08 16.56 -1.05
N ALA A 343 -16.02 16.10 0.21
CA ALA A 343 -14.78 16.04 0.99
C ALA A 343 -13.75 15.08 0.35
N ALA A 344 -14.20 13.93 -0.16
CA ALA A 344 -13.35 12.97 -0.86
C ALA A 344 -12.68 13.58 -2.11
N LEU A 345 -13.45 14.31 -2.92
CA LEU A 345 -12.92 14.99 -4.11
C LEU A 345 -11.94 16.11 -3.75
N ASP A 346 -12.22 16.87 -2.69
CA ASP A 346 -11.32 17.91 -2.19
C ASP A 346 -10.00 17.30 -1.71
N LEU A 347 -10.05 16.22 -0.94
CA LEU A 347 -8.87 15.48 -0.50
C LEU A 347 -8.02 14.99 -1.69
N ALA A 348 -8.68 14.40 -2.71
CA ALA A 348 -7.99 13.93 -3.92
C ALA A 348 -7.25 15.07 -4.63
N ARG A 349 -7.88 16.24 -4.76
CA ARG A 349 -7.28 17.41 -5.42
C ARG A 349 -6.18 18.05 -4.60
N ARG A 350 -6.32 18.10 -3.28
CA ARG A 350 -5.37 18.76 -2.40
C ARG A 350 -4.13 17.91 -2.12
N GLU A 351 -4.29 16.61 -1.91
CA GLU A 351 -3.18 15.75 -1.44
C GLU A 351 -2.68 14.76 -2.49
N HIS A 352 -3.54 14.33 -3.40
CA HIS A 352 -3.23 13.29 -4.38
C HIS A 352 -3.08 13.83 -5.81
N ASP A 353 -2.99 15.15 -5.99
CA ASP A 353 -2.75 15.77 -7.29
C ASP A 353 -1.45 15.24 -7.92
N LEU A 354 -1.51 14.82 -9.20
CA LEU A 354 -0.40 14.16 -9.88
C LEU A 354 0.83 15.07 -10.00
N ASP A 355 0.64 16.36 -10.30
CA ASP A 355 1.74 17.31 -10.46
C ASP A 355 2.41 17.58 -9.11
N ARG A 356 1.63 17.80 -8.06
CA ARG A 356 2.14 17.93 -6.69
C ARG A 356 2.92 16.68 -6.24
N VAL A 357 2.38 15.49 -6.50
CA VAL A 357 3.07 14.23 -6.16
C VAL A 357 4.39 14.11 -6.92
N ALA A 358 4.41 14.47 -8.21
CA ALA A 358 5.63 14.46 -9.02
C ALA A 358 6.68 15.46 -8.48
N ASP A 359 6.26 16.64 -8.02
CA ASP A 359 7.16 17.63 -7.41
C ASP A 359 7.79 17.09 -6.11
N LEU A 360 6.99 16.40 -5.26
CA LEU A 360 7.49 15.77 -4.05
C LEU A 360 8.50 14.63 -4.36
N TYR A 361 8.26 13.85 -5.42
CA TYR A 361 9.21 12.84 -5.89
C TYR A 361 10.54 13.47 -6.33
N VAL A 362 10.48 14.52 -7.13
CA VAL A 362 11.69 15.21 -7.61
C VAL A 362 12.48 15.80 -6.45
N SER A 363 11.80 16.42 -5.48
CA SER A 363 12.44 16.91 -4.26
C SER A 363 13.13 15.79 -3.48
N ALA A 364 12.48 14.62 -3.32
CA ALA A 364 13.10 13.46 -2.68
C ALA A 364 14.31 12.94 -3.46
N PHE A 365 14.26 12.95 -4.80
CA PHE A 365 15.39 12.57 -5.65
C PHE A 365 16.59 13.51 -5.47
N GLU A 366 16.36 14.82 -5.48
CA GLU A 366 17.39 15.83 -5.30
C GLU A 366 18.05 15.74 -3.93
N GLN A 367 17.26 15.60 -2.88
CA GLN A 367 17.75 15.43 -1.52
C GLN A 367 18.54 14.12 -1.37
N SER A 368 18.05 13.02 -1.93
CA SER A 368 18.74 11.73 -1.90
C SER A 368 20.07 11.75 -2.67
N ALA A 369 20.10 12.38 -3.85
CA ALA A 369 21.31 12.49 -4.67
C ALA A 369 22.33 13.47 -4.08
N GLY A 370 21.86 14.54 -3.41
CA GLY A 370 22.71 15.53 -2.77
C GLY A 370 23.35 15.09 -1.44
N GLY A 371 22.93 13.93 -0.89
CA GLY A 371 23.45 13.41 0.39
C GLY A 371 23.01 14.17 1.64
N ALA A 372 22.33 15.33 1.50
CA ALA A 372 21.90 16.15 2.62
C ALA A 372 20.97 15.40 3.59
N ALA A 373 20.00 14.65 3.04
CA ALA A 373 19.07 13.87 3.86
C ALA A 373 19.76 12.74 4.64
N VAL A 374 20.79 12.11 4.06
CA VAL A 374 21.60 11.09 4.74
C VAL A 374 22.37 11.72 5.90
N SER A 375 22.97 12.89 5.67
CA SER A 375 23.68 13.63 6.73
C SER A 375 22.75 14.00 7.88
N ASP A 376 21.56 14.54 7.59
CA ASP A 376 20.57 14.94 8.60
C ASP A 376 20.06 13.73 9.42
N ASP A 377 19.85 12.58 8.79
CA ASP A 377 19.39 11.37 9.49
C ASP A 377 20.49 10.76 10.34
N VAL A 378 21.72 10.73 9.87
CA VAL A 378 22.88 10.30 10.70
C VAL A 378 23.03 11.21 11.91
N LEU A 379 22.93 12.53 11.74
CA LEU A 379 22.98 13.49 12.85
C LEU A 379 21.86 13.27 13.86
N ARG A 380 20.63 12.97 13.37
CA ARG A 380 19.48 12.67 14.22
C ARG A 380 19.66 11.37 15.00
N ASP A 381 20.17 10.32 14.35
CA ASP A 381 20.40 9.01 14.98
C ASP A 381 21.53 9.09 16.01
N VAL A 382 22.61 9.80 15.71
CA VAL A 382 23.69 10.06 16.67
C VAL A 382 23.18 10.87 17.87
N SER A 383 22.37 11.91 17.61
CA SER A 383 21.79 12.72 18.69
C SER A 383 20.86 11.90 19.59
N ARG A 384 20.05 11.00 19.01
CA ARG A 384 19.20 10.09 19.77
C ARG A 384 20.02 9.11 20.60
N ALA A 385 21.02 8.44 20.00
CA ALA A 385 21.89 7.53 20.70
C ALA A 385 22.64 8.21 21.85
N ALA A 386 23.11 9.45 21.64
CA ALA A 386 23.75 10.24 22.68
C ALA A 386 22.79 10.52 23.85
N ALA A 387 21.54 10.89 23.56
CA ALA A 387 20.51 11.11 24.57
C ALA A 387 20.15 9.82 25.34
N GLU A 388 20.07 8.68 24.66
CA GLU A 388 19.80 7.37 25.27
C GLU A 388 20.89 6.95 26.29
N VAL A 389 22.13 7.37 26.08
CA VAL A 389 23.24 7.12 27.02
C VAL A 389 23.47 8.28 28.00
N GLY A 390 22.57 9.27 28.04
CA GLY A 390 22.57 10.34 29.02
C GLY A 390 23.52 11.51 28.70
N ILE A 391 23.96 11.67 27.45
CA ILE A 391 24.76 12.83 27.02
C ILE A 391 23.83 14.02 26.85
N GLU A 392 24.01 15.06 27.66
CA GLU A 392 23.19 16.26 27.61
C GLU A 392 23.66 17.23 26.50
N PRO A 393 22.71 17.95 25.85
CA PRO A 393 23.07 18.98 24.90
C PRO A 393 23.97 20.06 25.54
N GLY A 394 25.08 20.37 24.88
CA GLY A 394 26.04 21.37 25.36
C GLY A 394 27.10 20.82 26.32
N SER A 395 27.10 19.50 26.62
CA SER A 395 28.18 18.86 27.36
C SER A 395 29.48 18.78 26.55
N VAL A 396 30.58 18.49 27.22
CA VAL A 396 31.90 18.29 26.57
C VAL A 396 31.85 17.10 25.61
N GLU A 397 31.17 16.02 26.03
CA GLU A 397 30.97 14.82 25.22
C GLU A 397 30.17 15.10 23.97
N ALA A 398 29.08 15.89 24.07
CA ALA A 398 28.30 16.33 22.92
C ALA A 398 29.14 17.16 21.94
N SER A 399 30.02 18.03 22.45
CA SER A 399 30.90 18.85 21.62
C SER A 399 31.98 17.98 20.92
N ASP A 400 32.50 16.96 21.57
CA ASP A 400 33.46 16.01 20.96
C ASP A 400 32.83 15.20 19.86
N ILE A 401 31.61 14.71 20.08
CA ILE A 401 30.79 14.02 19.03
C ILE A 401 30.58 14.96 17.82
N ALA A 402 30.16 16.18 18.05
CA ALA A 402 29.93 17.18 16.98
C ALA A 402 31.21 17.46 16.18
N THR A 403 32.34 17.58 16.86
CA THR A 403 33.66 17.79 16.24
C THR A 403 34.01 16.62 15.32
N ARG A 404 33.88 15.39 15.81
CA ARG A 404 34.17 14.16 15.02
C ARG A 404 33.22 14.00 13.82
N LEU A 405 31.93 14.36 13.98
CA LEU A 405 30.98 14.39 12.86
C LEU A 405 31.41 15.42 11.80
N GLY A 406 31.89 16.59 12.22
CA GLY A 406 32.44 17.60 11.33
C GLY A 406 33.69 17.11 10.56
N GLU A 407 34.58 16.35 11.20
CA GLU A 407 35.78 15.76 10.56
C GLU A 407 35.45 14.77 9.44
N VAL A 408 34.28 14.10 9.49
CA VAL A 408 33.80 13.17 8.46
C VAL A 408 32.79 13.82 7.49
N GLY A 409 32.64 15.17 7.56
CA GLY A 409 31.77 15.91 6.66
C GLY A 409 30.26 15.85 7.01
N LEU A 410 29.92 15.42 8.22
CA LEU A 410 28.57 15.36 8.75
C LEU A 410 28.40 16.49 9.78
N GLY A 411 28.04 17.66 9.36
CA GLY A 411 27.89 18.79 10.25
C GLY A 411 28.50 20.06 9.64
N GLY A 412 27.74 20.68 8.81
CA GLY A 412 28.02 21.98 8.25
C GLY A 412 27.02 23.00 8.75
#